data_8bfde09046e0f424a423710ca386370d
#
_entry.id   8bfde09046e0f424a423710ca386370d
#
_cell.length_a   1.000
_cell.length_b   1.000
_cell.length_c   1.000
_cell.angle_alpha   90.00
_cell.angle_beta   90.00
_cell.angle_gamma   90.00
#
_symmetry.space_group_name_H-M   'P 1'
#
loop_
_entity.id
_entity.type
_entity.pdbx_description
1 polymer ?
#
loop_
_entity_poly.entity_id
_entity_poly.type
_entity_poly.pdbx_seq_one_letter_code
_entity_poly.pdbx_strand_id
1 'polypeptide(L)'
;MRVIFMGTPDFAVGTLEEIIKAGHEVVLVVSQPDKAVGRSKALRYTPVKACALEHGIEVYQPQKVRDSECIERLRTYHPDIIIVEAFGQIIPRAILDMPRYGCVNVHASLLPKYRGAAPIQWAVINGDAVTGVTTMRMDEGLD
;
A
#
# COMPACT_ATOMS: atom_id res chain seq x y z
N MET A 1 7.82 6.87 14.07
CA MET A 1 8.01 7.55 12.78
C MET A 1 6.68 7.97 12.20
N ARG A 2 6.70 9.01 11.40
CA ARG A 2 5.52 9.43 10.63
C ARG A 2 5.42 8.57 9.38
N VAL A 3 4.34 7.82 9.25
CA VAL A 3 4.16 6.82 8.19
C VAL A 3 2.97 7.20 7.31
N ILE A 4 3.17 7.17 6.00
CA ILE A 4 2.07 7.07 5.03
C ILE A 4 1.98 5.61 4.62
N PHE A 5 0.81 5.02 4.71
CA PHE A 5 0.55 3.66 4.25
C PHE A 5 -0.27 3.67 2.97
N MET A 6 0.22 3.00 1.94
CA MET A 6 -0.44 2.93 0.64
C MET A 6 -0.79 1.47 0.35
N GLY A 7 -2.07 1.15 0.34
CA GLY A 7 -2.53 -0.22 0.13
C GLY A 7 -4.02 -0.29 -0.17
N THR A 8 -4.48 -1.43 -0.67
CA THR A 8 -5.86 -1.58 -1.14
C THR A 8 -6.54 -2.85 -0.61
N PRO A 9 -6.07 -4.08 -0.88
CA PRO A 9 -6.82 -5.30 -0.58
C PRO A 9 -6.73 -5.72 0.88
N ASP A 10 -7.50 -6.73 1.21
CA ASP A 10 -7.62 -7.25 2.57
C ASP A 10 -6.30 -7.78 3.14
N PHE A 11 -5.46 -8.41 2.34
CA PHE A 11 -4.18 -8.92 2.84
C PHE A 11 -3.19 -7.82 3.24
N ALA A 12 -3.40 -6.56 2.83
CA ALA A 12 -2.61 -5.43 3.27
C ALA A 12 -3.06 -4.88 4.64
N VAL A 13 -4.26 -5.25 5.10
CA VAL A 13 -4.82 -4.77 6.38
C VAL A 13 -3.95 -5.20 7.56
N GLY A 14 -3.48 -6.45 7.57
CA GLY A 14 -2.63 -6.95 8.65
C GLY A 14 -1.35 -6.16 8.83
N THR A 15 -0.72 -5.75 7.74
CA THR A 15 0.49 -4.91 7.78
C THR A 15 0.19 -3.55 8.38
N LEU A 16 -0.91 -2.90 7.97
CA LEU A 16 -1.32 -1.62 8.55
C LEU A 16 -1.56 -1.74 10.06
N GLU A 17 -2.27 -2.78 10.49
CA GLU A 17 -2.54 -3.01 11.91
C GLU A 17 -1.25 -3.22 12.71
N GLU A 18 -0.28 -3.96 12.19
CA GLU A 18 1.00 -4.16 12.87
C GLU A 18 1.83 -2.87 12.98
N ILE A 19 1.78 -2.01 11.97
CA ILE A 19 2.44 -0.69 12.04
C ILE A 19 1.83 0.16 13.15
N ILE A 20 0.50 0.16 13.27
CA ILE A 20 -0.22 0.89 14.31
C ILE A 20 0.14 0.32 15.69
N LYS A 21 0.13 -1.01 15.86
CA LYS A 21 0.49 -1.67 17.13
C LYS A 21 1.91 -1.37 17.57
N ALA A 22 2.83 -1.21 16.61
CA ALA A 22 4.22 -0.89 16.90
C ALA A 22 4.42 0.55 17.41
N GLY A 23 3.36 1.35 17.46
CA GLY A 23 3.41 2.71 18.00
C GLY A 23 3.82 3.78 17.00
N HIS A 24 3.88 3.46 15.71
CA HIS A 24 4.16 4.44 14.68
C HIS A 24 2.94 5.32 14.40
N GLU A 25 3.17 6.58 14.08
CA GLU A 25 2.12 7.51 13.72
C GLU A 25 1.77 7.36 12.23
N VAL A 26 0.67 6.69 11.92
CA VAL A 26 0.16 6.61 10.56
C VAL A 26 -0.63 7.88 10.28
N VAL A 27 -0.01 8.80 9.55
CA VAL A 27 -0.56 10.15 9.31
C VAL A 27 -1.54 10.20 8.16
N LEU A 28 -1.48 9.22 7.26
CA LEU A 28 -2.35 9.12 6.10
C LEU A 28 -2.36 7.68 5.59
N VAL A 29 -3.53 7.22 5.17
CA VAL A 29 -3.69 6.01 4.38
C VAL A 29 -4.11 6.41 2.98
N VAL A 30 -3.39 5.93 1.98
CA VAL A 30 -3.72 6.11 0.56
C VAL A 30 -4.20 4.78 0.01
N SER A 31 -5.35 4.77 -0.62
CA SER A 31 -5.96 3.56 -1.15
C SER A 31 -6.58 3.86 -2.52
N GLN A 32 -6.83 2.82 -3.31
CA GLN A 32 -7.52 2.99 -4.58
C GLN A 32 -8.94 3.52 -4.35
N PRO A 33 -9.52 4.21 -5.35
CA PRO A 33 -10.89 4.68 -5.26
C PRO A 33 -11.87 3.55 -4.96
N ASP A 34 -12.95 3.88 -4.26
CA ASP A 34 -14.03 2.93 -3.98
C ASP A 34 -14.61 2.39 -5.30
N LYS A 35 -14.98 1.11 -5.30
CA LYS A 35 -15.53 0.45 -6.46
C LYS A 35 -17.01 0.16 -6.28
N ALA A 36 -17.78 0.29 -7.37
CA ALA A 36 -19.16 -0.19 -7.41
C ALA A 36 -19.16 -1.72 -7.41
N VAL A 37 -20.01 -2.32 -6.57
CA VAL A 37 -20.15 -3.78 -6.47
C VAL A 37 -21.63 -4.18 -6.57
N GLY A 38 -21.87 -5.32 -7.24
CA GLY A 38 -23.18 -5.90 -7.38
C GLY A 38 -24.13 -5.12 -8.30
N ARG A 39 -25.37 -5.56 -8.35
CA ARG A 39 -26.42 -4.96 -9.21
C ARG A 39 -26.83 -3.57 -8.76
N SER A 40 -26.75 -3.28 -7.47
CA SER A 40 -27.11 -1.98 -6.90
C SER A 40 -26.10 -0.89 -7.23
N LYS A 41 -24.91 -1.25 -7.73
CA LYS A 41 -23.78 -0.33 -7.96
C LYS A 41 -23.43 0.49 -6.71
N ALA A 42 -23.70 -0.04 -5.53
CA ALA A 42 -23.30 0.57 -4.27
C ALA A 42 -21.77 0.59 -4.18
N LEU A 43 -21.20 1.70 -3.73
CA LEU A 43 -19.76 1.82 -3.53
C LEU A 43 -19.35 1.02 -2.30
N ARG A 44 -18.29 0.25 -2.45
CA ARG A 44 -17.66 -0.48 -1.33
C ARG A 44 -16.30 0.11 -1.05
N TYR A 45 -16.06 0.37 0.23
CA TYR A 45 -14.74 0.80 0.68
C TYR A 45 -13.72 -0.31 0.43
N THR A 46 -12.48 0.10 0.10
CA THR A 46 -11.40 -0.88 0.09
C THR A 46 -11.18 -1.39 1.51
N PRO A 47 -10.71 -2.64 1.70
CA PRO A 47 -10.43 -3.16 3.04
C PRO A 47 -9.46 -2.30 3.84
N VAL A 48 -8.43 -1.76 3.19
CA VAL A 48 -7.45 -0.87 3.84
C VAL A 48 -8.11 0.43 4.29
N LYS A 49 -8.98 1.02 3.46
CA LYS A 49 -9.75 2.21 3.86
C LYS A 49 -10.62 1.92 5.07
N ALA A 50 -11.35 0.81 5.07
CA ALA A 50 -12.22 0.44 6.19
C ALA A 50 -11.41 0.31 7.49
N CYS A 51 -10.26 -0.34 7.45
CA CYS A 51 -9.35 -0.45 8.59
C CYS A 51 -8.87 0.93 9.08
N ALA A 52 -8.46 1.79 8.16
CA ALA A 52 -7.99 3.14 8.50
C ALA A 52 -9.07 3.95 9.22
N LEU A 53 -10.32 3.88 8.74
CA LEU A 53 -11.43 4.59 9.36
C LEU A 53 -11.74 4.07 10.77
N GLU A 54 -11.63 2.77 11.00
CA GLU A 54 -11.79 2.18 12.35
C GLU A 54 -10.75 2.71 13.34
N HIS A 55 -9.55 3.04 12.86
CA HIS A 55 -8.48 3.60 13.68
C HIS A 55 -8.42 5.13 13.68
N GLY A 56 -9.41 5.79 13.08
CA GLY A 56 -9.46 7.24 13.02
C GLY A 56 -8.38 7.88 12.16
N ILE A 57 -7.86 7.16 11.18
CA ILE A 57 -6.80 7.63 10.30
C ILE A 57 -7.41 8.27 9.04
N GLU A 58 -6.87 9.41 8.63
CA GLU A 58 -7.28 10.08 7.40
C GLU A 58 -7.01 9.20 6.17
N VAL A 59 -7.96 9.17 5.23
CA VAL A 59 -7.87 8.38 4.00
C VAL A 59 -7.89 9.30 2.79
N TYR A 60 -7.02 9.01 1.82
CA TYR A 60 -6.93 9.70 0.55
C TYR A 60 -6.99 8.69 -0.60
N GLN A 61 -7.86 8.93 -1.58
CA GLN A 61 -8.12 7.97 -2.67
C GLN A 61 -7.94 8.63 -4.04
N PRO A 62 -6.70 8.99 -4.42
CA PRO A 62 -6.45 9.66 -5.70
C PRO A 62 -6.67 8.73 -6.88
N GLN A 63 -7.22 9.25 -7.96
CA GLN A 63 -7.36 8.53 -9.22
C GLN A 63 -6.00 8.19 -9.81
N LYS A 64 -5.08 9.17 -9.79
CA LYS A 64 -3.72 9.02 -10.32
C LYS A 64 -2.72 9.61 -9.34
N VAL A 65 -1.97 8.75 -8.70
CA VAL A 65 -0.97 9.15 -7.71
C VAL A 65 0.17 9.98 -8.33
N ARG A 66 0.40 9.84 -9.63
CA ARG A 66 1.41 10.60 -10.37
C ARG A 66 1.08 12.07 -10.59
N ASP A 67 -0.17 12.47 -10.36
CA ASP A 67 -0.56 13.86 -10.54
C ASP A 67 0.14 14.77 -9.53
N SER A 68 0.54 15.96 -9.98
CA SER A 68 1.28 16.91 -9.13
C SER A 68 0.50 17.30 -7.88
N GLU A 69 -0.81 17.41 -7.98
CA GLU A 69 -1.69 17.69 -6.84
C GLU A 69 -1.55 16.62 -5.75
N CYS A 70 -1.54 15.35 -6.15
CA CYS A 70 -1.35 14.23 -5.24
C CYS A 70 0.03 14.28 -4.58
N ILE A 71 1.07 14.46 -5.37
CA ILE A 71 2.45 14.52 -4.88
C ILE A 71 2.59 15.64 -3.84
N GLU A 72 2.09 16.83 -4.13
CA GLU A 72 2.17 17.95 -3.20
C GLU A 72 1.34 17.71 -1.93
N ARG A 73 0.19 17.06 -2.04
CA ARG A 73 -0.60 16.70 -0.86
C ARG A 73 0.14 15.75 0.05
N LEU A 74 0.76 14.70 -0.49
CA LEU A 74 1.55 13.77 0.32
C LEU A 74 2.70 14.47 1.01
N ARG A 75 3.34 15.42 0.34
CA ARG A 75 4.46 16.19 0.91
C ARG A 75 4.06 16.95 2.17
N THR A 76 2.83 17.45 2.24
CA THR A 76 2.35 18.22 3.40
C THR A 76 2.29 17.41 4.69
N TYR A 77 2.27 16.07 4.61
CA TYR A 77 2.27 15.21 5.79
C TYR A 77 3.67 14.97 6.36
N HIS A 78 4.72 15.40 5.67
CA HIS A 78 6.12 15.22 6.10
C HIS A 78 6.41 13.77 6.53
N PRO A 79 6.20 12.79 5.65
CA PRO A 79 6.42 11.39 6.02
C PRO A 79 7.89 11.09 6.24
N ASP A 80 8.20 10.31 7.27
CA ASP A 80 9.53 9.74 7.45
C ASP A 80 9.73 8.54 6.53
N ILE A 81 8.67 7.77 6.31
CA ILE A 81 8.67 6.57 5.48
C ILE A 81 7.29 6.38 4.84
N ILE A 82 7.27 5.81 3.65
CA ILE A 82 6.04 5.34 3.01
C ILE A 82 6.11 3.83 2.91
N ILE A 83 5.10 3.14 3.44
CA ILE A 83 4.96 1.69 3.32
C ILE A 83 3.91 1.40 2.27
N VAL A 84 4.27 0.56 1.31
CA VAL A 84 3.40 0.20 0.18
C VAL A 84 3.15 -1.30 0.19
N GLU A 85 1.89 -1.70 0.11
CA GLU A 85 1.50 -3.11 -0.06
C GLU A 85 0.28 -3.21 -0.95
N ALA A 86 0.48 -3.73 -2.16
CA ALA A 86 -0.59 -3.93 -3.14
C ALA A 86 -1.45 -2.67 -3.33
N PHE A 87 -0.81 -1.53 -3.55
CA PHE A 87 -1.52 -0.28 -3.74
C PHE A 87 -2.32 -0.26 -5.06
N GLY A 88 -1.73 -0.74 -6.14
CA GLY A 88 -2.40 -0.86 -7.43
C GLY A 88 -2.08 0.25 -8.45
N GLN A 89 -1.16 1.13 -8.14
CA GLN A 89 -0.62 2.11 -9.07
C GLN A 89 0.91 2.15 -8.97
N ILE A 90 1.56 2.52 -10.06
CA ILE A 90 3.01 2.71 -10.07
C ILE A 90 3.34 3.98 -9.29
N ILE A 91 4.30 3.88 -8.37
CA ILE A 91 4.74 5.01 -7.54
C ILE A 91 5.79 5.82 -8.31
N PRO A 92 5.53 7.10 -8.60
CA PRO A 92 6.48 7.92 -9.34
C PRO A 92 7.70 8.30 -8.49
N ARG A 93 8.79 8.67 -9.16
CA ARG A 93 10.04 9.03 -8.52
C ARG A 93 9.89 10.13 -7.46
N ALA A 94 9.07 11.12 -7.73
CA ALA A 94 8.84 12.22 -6.81
C ALA A 94 8.29 11.75 -5.45
N ILE A 95 7.53 10.66 -5.44
CA ILE A 95 7.03 10.05 -4.20
C ILE A 95 8.10 9.14 -3.60
N LEU A 96 8.81 8.37 -4.41
CA LEU A 96 9.87 7.48 -3.92
C LEU A 96 10.96 8.24 -3.15
N ASP A 97 11.31 9.43 -3.62
CA ASP A 97 12.38 10.24 -3.04
C ASP A 97 11.89 11.18 -1.93
N MET A 98 10.59 11.28 -1.71
CA MET A 98 10.00 12.24 -0.77
C MET A 98 10.32 11.94 0.69
N PRO A 99 10.13 10.71 1.20
CA PRO A 99 10.36 10.43 2.61
C PRO A 99 11.84 10.31 2.94
N ARG A 100 12.20 10.70 4.16
CA ARG A 100 13.58 10.59 4.66
C ARG A 100 14.15 9.18 4.51
N TYR A 101 13.35 8.16 4.80
CA TYR A 101 13.77 6.75 4.73
C TYR A 101 13.26 6.03 3.49
N GLY A 102 12.70 6.77 2.51
CA GLY A 102 12.22 6.21 1.25
C GLY A 102 10.90 5.49 1.36
N CYS A 103 10.62 4.70 0.33
CA CYS A 103 9.43 3.86 0.27
C CYS A 103 9.83 2.40 0.40
N VAL A 104 9.09 1.65 1.20
CA VAL A 104 9.31 0.22 1.42
C VAL A 104 8.06 -0.53 0.93
N ASN A 105 8.26 -1.50 0.05
CA ASN A 105 7.21 -2.38 -0.42
C ASN A 105 7.19 -3.66 0.40
N VAL A 106 5.99 -4.09 0.77
CA VAL A 106 5.75 -5.40 1.38
C VAL A 106 5.21 -6.31 0.28
N HIS A 107 6.03 -7.23 -0.18
CA HIS A 107 5.70 -8.14 -1.29
C HIS A 107 5.36 -9.53 -0.77
N ALA A 108 4.23 -10.08 -1.22
CA ALA A 108 3.69 -11.35 -0.71
C ALA A 108 4.35 -12.56 -1.38
N SER A 109 5.67 -12.60 -1.40
CA SER A 109 6.46 -13.76 -1.84
C SER A 109 7.83 -13.76 -1.19
N LEU A 110 8.52 -14.89 -1.27
CA LEU A 110 9.95 -14.98 -0.93
C LEU A 110 10.74 -14.59 -2.17
N LEU A 111 11.03 -13.30 -2.32
CA LEU A 111 11.78 -12.80 -3.49
C LEU A 111 13.13 -13.51 -3.63
N PRO A 112 13.62 -13.76 -4.87
CA PRO A 112 13.12 -13.27 -6.16
C PRO A 112 11.97 -14.06 -6.77
N LYS A 113 11.40 -15.04 -6.08
CA LYS A 113 10.21 -15.76 -6.58
C LYS A 113 9.02 -14.82 -6.72
N TYR A 114 8.30 -14.98 -7.82
CA TYR A 114 7.04 -14.29 -8.10
C TYR A 114 7.13 -12.77 -8.02
N ARG A 115 8.15 -12.21 -8.66
CA ARG A 115 8.26 -10.76 -8.88
C ARG A 115 7.04 -10.27 -9.66
N GLY A 116 6.60 -9.05 -9.38
CA GLY A 116 5.45 -8.46 -10.06
C GLY A 116 4.11 -8.90 -9.49
N ALA A 117 3.12 -9.10 -10.36
CA ALA A 117 1.72 -9.29 -9.97
C ALA A 117 1.39 -10.70 -9.46
N ALA A 118 0.41 -10.78 -8.58
CA ALA A 118 -0.25 -12.01 -8.13
C ALA A 118 0.69 -13.08 -7.50
N PRO A 119 1.59 -12.71 -6.59
CA PRO A 119 2.53 -13.69 -6.03
C PRO A 119 1.86 -14.80 -5.22
N ILE A 120 0.79 -14.48 -4.50
CA ILE A 120 0.04 -15.47 -3.70
C ILE A 120 -0.58 -16.51 -4.64
N GLN A 121 -1.23 -16.05 -5.69
CA GLN A 121 -1.91 -16.91 -6.65
C GLN A 121 -0.92 -17.85 -7.36
N TRP A 122 0.24 -17.35 -7.75
CA TRP A 122 1.26 -18.16 -8.39
C TRP A 122 1.86 -19.21 -7.46
N ALA A 123 2.06 -18.87 -6.18
CA ALA A 123 2.51 -19.86 -5.19
C ALA A 123 1.51 -21.01 -5.05
N VAL A 124 0.22 -20.71 -5.03
CA VAL A 124 -0.84 -21.74 -4.97
C VAL A 124 -0.89 -22.56 -6.26
N ILE A 125 -0.88 -21.92 -7.43
CA ILE A 125 -0.91 -22.59 -8.74
C ILE A 125 0.26 -23.56 -8.88
N ASN A 126 1.45 -23.18 -8.45
CA ASN A 126 2.65 -24.01 -8.55
C ASN A 126 2.77 -25.05 -7.43
N GLY A 127 1.84 -25.08 -6.49
CA GLY A 127 1.85 -26.05 -5.40
C GLY A 127 3.00 -25.86 -4.42
N ASP A 128 3.49 -24.64 -4.22
CA ASP A 128 4.59 -24.38 -3.30
C ASP A 128 4.21 -24.79 -1.87
N ALA A 129 5.10 -25.52 -1.22
CA ALA A 129 4.92 -25.93 0.17
C ALA A 129 5.11 -24.76 1.14
N VAL A 130 5.91 -23.78 0.75
CA VAL A 130 6.24 -22.61 1.58
C VAL A 130 6.22 -21.38 0.69
N THR A 131 5.62 -20.32 1.21
CA THR A 131 5.77 -18.98 0.68
C THR A 131 5.88 -17.99 1.83
N GLY A 132 6.03 -16.70 1.55
CA GLY A 132 6.20 -15.72 2.60
C GLY A 132 6.06 -14.30 2.09
N VAL A 133 6.65 -13.37 2.84
CA VAL A 133 6.58 -11.94 2.57
C VAL A 133 7.99 -11.37 2.59
N THR A 134 8.30 -10.50 1.64
CA THR A 134 9.57 -9.79 1.58
C THR A 134 9.33 -8.30 1.66
N THR A 135 10.09 -7.60 2.51
CA THR A 135 10.11 -6.14 2.52
C THR A 135 11.32 -5.66 1.71
N MET A 136 11.12 -4.62 0.91
CA MET A 136 12.20 -4.10 0.08
C MET A 136 12.07 -2.60 -0.11
N ARG A 137 13.20 -1.90 -0.17
CA ARG A 137 13.22 -0.50 -0.55
C ARG A 137 12.87 -0.39 -2.03
N MET A 138 11.92 0.48 -2.34
CA MET A 138 11.44 0.66 -3.71
C MET A 138 12.34 1.60 -4.50
N ASP A 139 12.51 1.27 -5.78
CA ASP A 139 13.05 2.15 -6.82
C ASP A 139 12.08 2.16 -8.01
N GLU A 140 12.51 2.66 -9.16
CA GLU A 140 11.66 2.73 -10.35
C GLU A 140 11.44 1.37 -11.03
N GLY A 141 12.19 0.34 -10.63
CA GLY A 141 12.07 -1.00 -11.18
C GLY A 141 10.98 -1.84 -10.51
N LEU A 142 10.77 -3.04 -11.06
CA LEU A 142 9.95 -4.06 -10.42
C LEU A 142 10.71 -4.72 -9.25
N ASP A 143 9.94 -5.38 -8.40
CA ASP A 143 10.39 -6.12 -7.22
C ASP A 143 11.67 -6.94 -7.40
#